data_76df8836d499272598bfc478921f3962
#
_entry.id   76df8836d499272598bfc478921f3962
#
_cell.length_a   1.000
_cell.length_b   1.000
_cell.length_c   1.000
_cell.angle_alpha   90.00
_cell.angle_beta   90.00
_cell.angle_gamma   90.00
#
_symmetry.space_group_name_H-M   'P 1'
#
loop_
_entity.id
_entity.type
_entity.pdbx_description
1 polymer ?
#
loop_
_entity_poly.entity_id
_entity_poly.type
_entity_poly.pdbx_seq_one_letter_code
_entity_poly.pdbx_strand_id
1 'polypeptide(L)'
;MSWNDYNEFILKDLTNYFDTTYVLLTQDDGFVSNSENWTDEFFEYDYIGAPWPIYLVNHLLVNLSQGTDYHGTGFKTNVPKLPNYDLHNYRVGNGGFSFRSKRLCNFTKNYANKYPEKPEDCIISLYERQDIYDNDMYIAPVEVAAKFAVESPNEFNPTRDITKTFGFHRFNY
;
A
#
# COMPACT_ATOMS: atom_id res chain seq x y z
N MET A 1 2.60 -20.64 2.43
CA MET A 1 3.35 -19.55 1.73
C MET A 1 4.08 -18.76 2.81
N SER A 2 5.38 -18.57 2.69
CA SER A 2 6.10 -17.68 3.62
C SER A 2 5.75 -16.22 3.31
N TRP A 3 6.08 -15.31 4.22
CA TRP A 3 5.90 -13.87 3.98
C TRP A 3 6.70 -13.36 2.76
N ASN A 4 7.92 -13.86 2.57
CA ASN A 4 8.74 -13.51 1.41
C ASN A 4 8.13 -14.05 0.11
N ASP A 5 7.63 -15.30 0.10
CA ASP A 5 6.98 -15.88 -1.08
C ASP A 5 5.75 -15.06 -1.49
N TYR A 6 4.98 -14.56 -0.52
CA TYR A 6 3.83 -13.69 -0.76
C TYR A 6 4.26 -12.38 -1.43
N ASN A 7 5.24 -11.67 -0.87
CA ASN A 7 5.72 -10.41 -1.44
C ASN A 7 6.28 -10.60 -2.86
N GLU A 8 7.03 -11.68 -3.07
CA GLU A 8 7.57 -12.03 -4.40
C GLU A 8 6.45 -12.34 -5.38
N PHE A 9 5.46 -13.13 -4.98
CA PHE A 9 4.28 -13.42 -5.80
C PHE A 9 3.53 -12.14 -6.21
N ILE A 10 3.25 -11.25 -5.25
CA ILE A 10 2.54 -9.99 -5.53
C ILE A 10 3.31 -9.11 -6.52
N LEU A 11 4.64 -9.02 -6.36
CA LEU A 11 5.45 -8.15 -7.22
C LEU A 11 5.73 -8.77 -8.60
N LYS A 12 5.91 -10.10 -8.70
CA LYS A 12 6.34 -10.74 -9.95
C LYS A 12 5.22 -11.42 -10.72
N ASP A 13 4.36 -12.16 -10.02
CA ASP A 13 3.52 -13.17 -10.64
C ASP A 13 2.05 -12.82 -10.68
N LEU A 14 1.59 -11.90 -9.84
CA LEU A 14 0.18 -11.54 -9.68
C LEU A 14 -0.51 -11.28 -11.03
N THR A 15 0.13 -10.60 -11.96
CA THR A 15 -0.46 -10.25 -13.27
C THR A 15 -0.70 -11.45 -14.19
N ASN A 16 -0.16 -12.62 -13.86
CA ASN A 16 -0.42 -13.85 -14.60
C ASN A 16 -1.76 -14.48 -14.25
N TYR A 17 -2.44 -13.98 -13.20
CA TYR A 17 -3.65 -14.57 -12.63
C TYR A 17 -4.91 -13.75 -12.87
N PHE A 18 -4.82 -12.61 -13.56
CA PHE A 18 -5.98 -11.80 -13.92
C PHE A 18 -5.79 -11.05 -15.24
N ASP A 19 -6.89 -10.84 -15.99
CA ASP A 19 -6.90 -10.14 -17.28
C ASP A 19 -7.62 -8.79 -17.24
N THR A 20 -8.25 -8.46 -16.12
CA THR A 20 -8.94 -7.19 -15.91
C THR A 20 -7.97 -6.01 -15.81
N THR A 21 -8.47 -4.79 -16.00
CA THR A 21 -7.68 -3.56 -15.83
C THR A 21 -7.24 -3.33 -14.40
N TYR A 22 -8.03 -3.81 -13.45
CA TYR A 22 -7.78 -3.72 -12.01
C TYR A 22 -7.99 -5.05 -11.32
N VAL A 23 -7.36 -5.20 -10.16
CA VAL A 23 -7.54 -6.32 -9.24
C VAL A 23 -7.82 -5.80 -7.83
N LEU A 24 -8.80 -6.37 -7.17
CA LEU A 24 -8.98 -6.25 -5.72
C LEU A 24 -8.22 -7.40 -5.06
N LEU A 25 -7.21 -7.07 -4.30
CA LEU A 25 -6.40 -8.01 -3.57
C LEU A 25 -6.84 -8.03 -2.11
N THR A 26 -7.08 -9.21 -1.57
CA THR A 26 -7.47 -9.39 -0.18
C THR A 26 -6.67 -10.53 0.46
N GLN A 27 -6.16 -10.32 1.65
CA GLN A 27 -5.64 -11.37 2.51
C GLN A 27 -6.80 -12.06 3.24
N ASP A 28 -6.53 -13.16 3.91
CA ASP A 28 -7.53 -14.00 4.59
C ASP A 28 -8.26 -13.30 5.76
N ASP A 29 -7.72 -12.20 6.24
CA ASP A 29 -8.28 -11.33 7.26
C ASP A 29 -8.79 -9.97 6.72
N GLY A 30 -8.99 -9.87 5.38
CA GLY A 30 -9.54 -8.71 4.70
C GLY A 30 -10.83 -9.03 3.94
N PHE A 31 -11.86 -8.16 4.00
CA PHE A 31 -13.15 -8.38 3.36
C PHE A 31 -13.78 -7.08 2.86
N VAL A 32 -14.65 -7.21 1.85
CA VAL A 32 -15.62 -6.17 1.52
C VAL A 32 -16.66 -6.09 2.63
N SER A 33 -16.69 -4.98 3.35
CA SER A 33 -17.61 -4.78 4.49
C SER A 33 -18.93 -4.13 4.07
N ASN A 34 -18.90 -3.23 3.11
CA ASN A 34 -20.08 -2.55 2.58
C ASN A 34 -19.90 -2.18 1.11
N SER A 35 -20.56 -2.92 0.22
CA SER A 35 -20.48 -2.68 -1.23
C SER A 35 -21.09 -1.35 -1.68
N GLU A 36 -21.98 -0.75 -0.89
CA GLU A 36 -22.58 0.55 -1.19
C GLU A 36 -21.58 1.71 -1.05
N ASN A 37 -20.47 1.48 -0.34
CA ASN A 37 -19.39 2.45 -0.23
C ASN A 37 -18.42 2.41 -1.41
N TRP A 38 -18.64 1.56 -2.42
CA TRP A 38 -17.89 1.62 -3.66
C TRP A 38 -18.16 2.96 -4.38
N THR A 39 -17.12 3.51 -4.98
CA THR A 39 -17.21 4.68 -5.85
C THR A 39 -16.30 4.52 -7.05
N ASP A 40 -16.73 5.00 -8.22
CA ASP A 40 -15.93 4.95 -9.45
C ASP A 40 -14.67 5.85 -9.35
N GLU A 41 -14.62 6.77 -8.39
CA GLU A 41 -13.42 7.53 -8.05
C GLU A 41 -12.19 6.62 -7.81
N PHE A 42 -12.41 5.38 -7.34
CA PHE A 42 -11.32 4.42 -7.09
C PHE A 42 -10.57 4.00 -8.35
N PHE A 43 -11.22 4.07 -9.52
CA PHE A 43 -10.59 3.78 -10.81
C PHE A 43 -9.64 4.90 -11.30
N GLU A 44 -9.59 6.03 -10.65
CA GLU A 44 -8.68 7.12 -11.00
C GLU A 44 -7.25 6.88 -10.50
N TYR A 45 -7.04 5.87 -9.66
CA TYR A 45 -5.77 5.58 -9.02
C TYR A 45 -5.25 4.19 -9.38
N ASP A 46 -3.93 4.08 -9.43
CA ASP A 46 -3.26 2.80 -9.69
C ASP A 46 -3.09 1.95 -8.43
N TYR A 47 -3.09 2.60 -7.26
CA TYR A 47 -3.00 1.93 -5.96
C TYR A 47 -3.88 2.60 -4.92
N ILE A 48 -4.70 1.79 -4.27
CA ILE A 48 -5.46 2.18 -3.08
C ILE A 48 -5.34 1.06 -2.06
N GLY A 49 -4.95 1.40 -0.84
CA GLY A 49 -4.99 0.55 0.34
C GLY A 49 -5.44 1.35 1.55
N ALA A 50 -5.69 0.72 2.69
CA ALA A 50 -6.07 1.43 3.89
C ALA A 50 -4.98 2.42 4.34
N PRO A 51 -5.34 3.62 4.84
CA PRO A 51 -4.37 4.57 5.36
C PRO A 51 -3.66 4.03 6.61
N TRP A 52 -2.35 4.13 6.63
CA TRP A 52 -1.57 3.90 7.85
C TRP A 52 -1.76 5.05 8.85
N PRO A 53 -1.74 4.75 10.16
CA PRO A 53 -1.69 5.78 11.17
C PRO A 53 -0.44 6.66 11.03
N ILE A 54 -0.57 7.96 11.30
CA ILE A 54 0.51 8.93 11.09
C ILE A 54 1.79 8.61 11.89
N TYR A 55 1.64 8.06 13.10
CA TYR A 55 2.78 7.67 13.93
C TYR A 55 3.58 6.52 13.31
N LEU A 56 2.92 5.60 12.61
CA LEU A 56 3.56 4.49 11.92
C LEU A 56 4.40 5.01 10.75
N VAL A 57 3.82 5.90 9.94
CA VAL A 57 4.53 6.49 8.79
C VAL A 57 5.71 7.32 9.25
N ASN A 58 5.56 8.11 10.32
CA ASN A 58 6.67 8.84 10.93
C ASN A 58 7.81 7.90 11.34
N HIS A 59 7.48 6.77 11.98
CA HIS A 59 8.49 5.79 12.39
C HIS A 59 9.19 5.18 11.17
N LEU A 60 8.43 4.77 10.15
CA LEU A 60 8.97 4.21 8.91
C LEU A 60 9.90 5.20 8.20
N LEU A 61 9.49 6.45 8.05
CA LEU A 61 10.27 7.48 7.38
C LEU A 61 11.54 7.85 8.16
N VAL A 62 11.49 7.91 9.50
CA VAL A 62 12.68 8.11 10.33
C VAL A 62 13.67 6.96 10.13
N ASN A 63 13.20 5.71 10.16
CA ASN A 63 14.05 4.56 9.92
C ASN A 63 14.67 4.61 8.53
N LEU A 64 13.89 4.92 7.50
CA LEU A 64 14.39 5.09 6.14
C LEU A 64 15.45 6.20 6.04
N SER A 65 15.25 7.34 6.69
CA SER A 65 16.21 8.44 6.70
C SER A 65 17.54 8.08 7.38
N GLN A 66 17.51 7.11 8.31
CA GLN A 66 18.66 6.57 9.00
C GLN A 66 19.30 5.36 8.28
N GLY A 67 18.76 4.97 7.14
CA GLY A 67 19.21 3.78 6.39
C GLY A 67 18.84 2.46 7.06
N THR A 68 17.78 2.45 7.85
CA THR A 68 17.22 1.25 8.50
C THR A 68 15.81 0.96 7.96
N ASP A 69 15.39 -0.30 8.07
CA ASP A 69 14.04 -0.74 7.71
C ASP A 69 13.06 -0.66 8.88
N TYR A 70 11.82 -1.15 8.65
CA TYR A 70 10.80 -1.25 9.68
C TYR A 70 11.26 -2.01 10.95
N HIS A 71 12.14 -2.99 10.78
CA HIS A 71 12.70 -3.79 11.88
C HIS A 71 14.02 -3.24 12.44
N GLY A 72 14.48 -2.06 11.97
CA GLY A 72 15.75 -1.47 12.39
C GLY A 72 16.98 -2.16 11.82
N THR A 73 16.82 -3.01 10.80
CA THR A 73 17.93 -3.64 10.08
C THR A 73 18.49 -2.68 9.03
N GLY A 74 19.81 -2.54 8.95
CA GLY A 74 20.44 -1.58 8.05
C GLY A 74 20.19 -1.86 6.57
N PHE A 75 19.87 -0.81 5.80
CA PHE A 75 19.85 -0.87 4.35
C PHE A 75 21.25 -0.66 3.77
N LYS A 76 21.63 -1.49 2.81
CA LYS A 76 22.82 -1.26 2.00
C LYS A 76 22.54 -0.40 0.75
N THR A 77 21.33 0.10 0.58
CA THR A 77 20.93 0.86 -0.59
C THR A 77 20.81 2.36 -0.26
N ASN A 78 21.22 3.22 -1.19
CA ASN A 78 20.97 4.64 -1.10
C ASN A 78 19.46 4.88 -1.14
N VAL A 79 18.86 5.07 0.02
CA VAL A 79 17.48 5.56 0.10
C VAL A 79 17.50 6.98 -0.45
N PRO A 80 16.71 7.33 -1.46
CA PRO A 80 16.63 8.69 -1.94
C PRO A 80 16.32 9.61 -0.76
N LYS A 81 17.02 10.76 -0.66
CA LYS A 81 16.61 11.82 0.25
C LYS A 81 15.21 12.23 -0.20
N LEU A 82 14.20 11.79 0.56
CA LEU A 82 12.82 12.14 0.27
C LEU A 82 12.70 13.68 0.36
N PRO A 83 12.37 14.38 -0.73
CA PRO A 83 12.23 15.82 -0.70
C PRO A 83 10.99 16.17 0.12
N ASN A 84 11.10 17.17 1.00
CA ASN A 84 10.03 17.81 1.76
C ASN A 84 8.82 16.90 2.06
N TYR A 85 8.89 16.18 3.18
CA TYR A 85 7.88 15.23 3.61
C TYR A 85 6.52 15.90 3.77
N ASP A 86 5.64 15.72 2.81
CA ASP A 86 4.24 15.75 3.09
C ASP A 86 3.84 14.35 3.61
N LEU A 87 3.99 14.16 4.92
CA LEU A 87 3.68 12.90 5.61
C LEU A 87 2.26 12.40 5.31
N HIS A 88 1.37 13.34 5.02
CA HIS A 88 0.00 13.05 4.67
C HIS A 88 -0.09 12.19 3.40
N ASN A 89 0.69 12.49 2.40
CA ASN A 89 0.69 11.76 1.14
C ASN A 89 1.35 10.36 1.21
N TYR A 90 2.16 10.07 2.22
CA TYR A 90 2.83 8.77 2.38
C TYR A 90 2.04 7.74 3.20
N ARG A 91 0.80 8.02 3.54
CA ARG A 91 0.00 7.19 4.44
C ARG A 91 -0.77 6.07 3.78
N VAL A 92 -0.92 6.08 2.47
CA VAL A 92 -1.69 5.08 1.73
C VAL A 92 -0.78 3.95 1.32
N GLY A 93 -0.88 2.81 2.03
CA GLY A 93 0.07 1.76 1.79
C GLY A 93 -0.33 0.35 2.20
N ASN A 94 -1.43 0.14 2.95
CA ASN A 94 -1.78 -1.22 3.35
C ASN A 94 -2.07 -2.12 2.16
N GLY A 95 -1.32 -3.22 2.02
CA GLY A 95 -1.41 -4.17 0.92
C GLY A 95 -2.44 -5.28 1.10
N GLY A 96 -2.83 -5.57 2.35
CA GLY A 96 -3.67 -6.74 2.69
C GLY A 96 -5.13 -6.60 2.27
N PHE A 97 -5.64 -5.40 2.05
CA PHE A 97 -6.86 -5.10 1.30
C PHE A 97 -6.58 -3.90 0.40
N SER A 98 -6.31 -4.15 -0.88
CA SER A 98 -5.86 -3.11 -1.81
C SER A 98 -6.43 -3.29 -3.20
N PHE A 99 -6.65 -2.16 -3.89
CA PHE A 99 -7.10 -2.11 -5.26
C PHE A 99 -5.96 -1.59 -6.14
N ARG A 100 -5.62 -2.33 -7.20
CA ARG A 100 -4.43 -2.09 -8.00
C ARG A 100 -4.72 -2.16 -9.48
N SER A 101 -4.15 -1.24 -10.25
CA SER A 101 -4.19 -1.33 -11.70
C SER A 101 -3.22 -2.40 -12.22
N LYS A 102 -3.58 -3.02 -13.35
CA LYS A 102 -2.70 -3.98 -14.03
C LYS A 102 -1.39 -3.33 -14.49
N ARG A 103 -1.42 -2.05 -14.88
CA ARG A 103 -0.22 -1.32 -15.29
C ARG A 103 0.75 -1.14 -14.13
N LEU A 104 0.28 -0.81 -12.92
CA LEU A 104 1.11 -0.75 -11.72
C LEU A 104 1.69 -2.13 -11.39
N CYS A 105 0.87 -3.18 -11.37
CA CYS A 105 1.34 -4.54 -11.08
C CYS A 105 2.40 -5.01 -12.10
N ASN A 106 2.33 -4.59 -13.37
CA ASN A 106 3.38 -4.87 -14.34
C ASN A 106 4.64 -4.06 -14.08
N PHE A 107 4.49 -2.80 -13.70
CA PHE A 107 5.60 -1.90 -13.45
C PHE A 107 6.42 -2.32 -12.23
N THR A 108 5.74 -2.74 -11.16
CA THR A 108 6.38 -3.14 -9.90
C THR A 108 7.22 -4.43 -9.98
N LYS A 109 7.09 -5.21 -11.06
CA LYS A 109 7.97 -6.37 -11.33
C LYS A 109 9.46 -6.00 -11.30
N ASN A 110 9.79 -4.78 -11.70
CA ASN A 110 11.15 -4.28 -11.70
C ASN A 110 11.74 -4.16 -10.29
N TYR A 111 10.89 -4.07 -9.25
CA TYR A 111 11.31 -3.87 -7.87
C TYR A 111 11.56 -5.14 -7.09
N ALA A 112 11.02 -6.28 -7.53
CA ALA A 112 11.09 -7.53 -6.78
C ALA A 112 12.52 -7.98 -6.45
N ASN A 113 13.48 -7.73 -7.37
CA ASN A 113 14.87 -8.06 -7.14
C ASN A 113 15.66 -6.93 -6.45
N LYS A 114 15.10 -5.70 -6.45
CA LYS A 114 15.74 -4.51 -5.85
C LYS A 114 15.60 -4.49 -4.33
N TYR A 115 14.50 -5.04 -3.83
CA TYR A 115 14.15 -5.02 -2.41
C TYR A 115 13.82 -6.40 -1.88
N PRO A 116 14.79 -7.33 -1.84
CA PRO A 116 14.55 -8.65 -1.26
C PRO A 116 14.10 -8.50 0.20
N GLU A 117 13.13 -9.31 0.60
CA GLU A 117 12.62 -9.37 1.98
C GLU A 117 11.94 -8.07 2.49
N LYS A 118 11.48 -7.19 1.61
CA LYS A 118 10.71 -6.00 2.00
C LYS A 118 9.22 -6.18 1.70
N PRO A 119 8.32 -5.58 2.54
CA PRO A 119 6.89 -5.57 2.27
C PRO A 119 6.61 -4.90 0.92
N GLU A 120 5.82 -5.53 0.09
CA GLU A 120 5.50 -5.04 -1.24
C GLU A 120 4.76 -3.68 -1.19
N ASP A 121 3.92 -3.49 -0.18
CA ASP A 121 3.20 -2.26 0.07
C ASP A 121 4.13 -1.11 0.49
N CYS A 122 5.15 -1.37 1.29
CA CYS A 122 6.20 -0.41 1.61
C CYS A 122 7.03 -0.06 0.37
N ILE A 123 7.32 -1.03 -0.50
CA ILE A 123 8.04 -0.78 -1.75
C ILE A 123 7.24 0.21 -2.62
N ILE A 124 5.96 -0.05 -2.83
CA ILE A 124 5.09 0.77 -3.66
C ILE A 124 4.87 2.15 -3.02
N SER A 125 4.54 2.18 -1.75
CA SER A 125 4.02 3.40 -1.12
C SER A 125 5.09 4.32 -0.55
N LEU A 126 6.28 3.79 -0.27
CA LEU A 126 7.37 4.55 0.35
C LEU A 126 8.64 4.58 -0.52
N TYR A 127 9.18 3.40 -0.89
CA TYR A 127 10.52 3.33 -1.47
C TYR A 127 10.55 3.79 -2.92
N GLU A 128 9.57 3.38 -3.71
CA GLU A 128 9.49 3.64 -5.15
C GLU A 128 8.33 4.56 -5.54
N ARG A 129 7.71 5.21 -4.55
CA ARG A 129 6.58 6.11 -4.79
C ARG A 129 6.90 7.18 -5.83
N GLN A 130 8.08 7.80 -5.78
CA GLN A 130 8.48 8.83 -6.74
C GLN A 130 8.63 8.26 -8.14
N ASP A 131 9.24 7.08 -8.28
CA ASP A 131 9.39 6.42 -9.58
C ASP A 131 8.01 6.05 -10.20
N ILE A 132 7.05 5.65 -9.35
CA ILE A 132 5.66 5.42 -9.77
C ILE A 132 5.02 6.71 -10.32
N TYR A 133 5.16 7.83 -9.62
CA TYR A 133 4.65 9.13 -10.10
C TYR A 133 5.35 9.61 -11.35
N ASP A 134 6.66 9.44 -11.46
CA ASP A 134 7.46 9.83 -12.63
C ASP A 134 7.06 9.04 -13.89
N ASN A 135 6.34 7.93 -13.73
CA ASN A 135 5.76 7.11 -14.79
C ASN A 135 4.23 7.26 -14.92
N ASP A 136 3.68 8.40 -14.52
CA ASP A 136 2.26 8.77 -14.65
C ASP A 136 1.28 7.76 -14.00
N MET A 137 1.72 7.12 -12.91
CA MET A 137 0.87 6.26 -12.08
C MET A 137 0.62 6.92 -10.72
N TYR A 138 -0.56 6.73 -10.16
CA TYR A 138 -1.00 7.50 -9.00
C TYR A 138 -1.46 6.59 -7.85
N ILE A 139 -0.95 6.88 -6.67
CA ILE A 139 -1.45 6.31 -5.41
C ILE A 139 -2.54 7.25 -4.88
N ALA A 140 -3.65 6.71 -4.44
CA ALA A 140 -4.78 7.49 -3.96
C ALA A 140 -4.37 8.45 -2.82
N PRO A 141 -4.95 9.65 -2.73
CA PRO A 141 -4.80 10.49 -1.56
C PRO A 141 -5.46 9.84 -0.34
N VAL A 142 -5.05 10.26 0.85
CA VAL A 142 -5.48 9.61 2.09
C VAL A 142 -7.00 9.71 2.32
N GLU A 143 -7.63 10.78 1.86
CA GLU A 143 -9.08 11.00 1.97
C GLU A 143 -9.88 10.00 1.14
N VAL A 144 -9.39 9.64 -0.03
CA VAL A 144 -9.99 8.61 -0.89
C VAL A 144 -9.73 7.23 -0.31
N ALA A 145 -8.49 6.97 0.11
CA ALA A 145 -8.10 5.70 0.72
C ALA A 145 -8.89 5.42 2.01
N ALA A 146 -9.22 6.45 2.79
CA ALA A 146 -10.03 6.33 4.00
C ALA A 146 -11.49 5.94 3.74
N LYS A 147 -12.03 6.21 2.54
CA LYS A 147 -13.34 5.70 2.11
C LYS A 147 -13.24 4.25 1.62
N PHE A 148 -12.09 3.90 1.03
CA PHE A 148 -11.86 2.59 0.45
C PHE A 148 -11.72 1.52 1.53
N ALA A 149 -10.81 1.69 2.51
CA ALA A 149 -10.58 0.67 3.52
C ALA A 149 -10.08 1.21 4.86
N VAL A 150 -10.27 0.41 5.90
CA VAL A 150 -9.71 0.65 7.24
C VAL A 150 -8.94 -0.57 7.72
N GLU A 151 -7.73 -0.37 8.23
CA GLU A 151 -6.95 -1.38 8.95
C GLU A 151 -6.84 -1.05 10.44
N SER A 152 -6.43 0.16 10.74
CA SER A 152 -6.22 0.65 12.10
C SER A 152 -7.01 1.93 12.34
N PRO A 153 -7.38 2.23 13.59
CA PRO A 153 -7.95 3.53 13.92
C PRO A 153 -7.08 4.68 13.41
N ASN A 154 -7.69 5.67 12.79
CA ASN A 154 -7.04 6.87 12.30
C ASN A 154 -7.99 8.07 12.44
N GLU A 155 -7.57 9.28 12.06
CA GLU A 155 -8.38 10.49 12.18
C GLU A 155 -9.66 10.48 11.35
N PHE A 156 -9.72 9.71 10.26
CA PHE A 156 -10.91 9.58 9.41
C PHE A 156 -11.89 8.53 9.95
N ASN A 157 -11.37 7.54 10.68
CA ASN A 157 -12.14 6.46 11.28
C ASN A 157 -11.57 6.08 12.65
N PRO A 158 -11.77 6.93 13.68
CA PRO A 158 -11.16 6.76 15.00
C PRO A 158 -11.62 5.50 15.75
N THR A 159 -12.79 5.01 15.43
CA THR A 159 -13.39 3.81 16.07
C THR A 159 -13.15 2.53 15.27
N ARG A 160 -12.48 2.64 14.10
CA ARG A 160 -12.34 1.54 13.15
C ARG A 160 -13.70 0.92 12.76
N ASP A 161 -14.67 1.78 12.49
CA ASP A 161 -16.01 1.35 12.05
C ASP A 161 -15.93 0.85 10.61
N ILE A 162 -15.92 -0.47 10.43
CA ILE A 162 -15.81 -1.11 9.12
C ILE A 162 -17.03 -0.87 8.21
N THR A 163 -18.16 -0.44 8.75
CA THR A 163 -19.37 -0.15 7.94
C THR A 163 -19.26 1.17 7.17
N LYS A 164 -18.30 2.03 7.52
CA LYS A 164 -18.05 3.32 6.88
C LYS A 164 -17.12 3.27 5.69
N THR A 165 -16.52 2.10 5.42
CA THR A 165 -15.57 1.88 4.33
C THR A 165 -16.09 0.81 3.39
N PHE A 166 -15.58 0.76 2.15
CA PHE A 166 -15.88 -0.31 1.22
C PHE A 166 -15.36 -1.65 1.76
N GLY A 167 -14.16 -1.67 2.34
CA GLY A 167 -13.61 -2.87 2.92
C GLY A 167 -12.73 -2.60 4.15
N PHE A 168 -12.13 -3.65 4.65
CA PHE A 168 -11.18 -3.57 5.75
C PHE A 168 -10.12 -4.66 5.65
N HIS A 169 -9.02 -4.46 6.37
CA HIS A 169 -7.98 -5.45 6.58
C HIS A 169 -7.74 -5.64 8.08
N ARG A 170 -7.22 -6.82 8.45
CA ARG A 170 -6.82 -7.17 9.81
C ARG A 170 -8.03 -7.24 10.76
N PHE A 171 -8.78 -8.32 10.60
CA PHE A 171 -9.83 -8.68 11.54
C PHE A 171 -9.17 -9.19 12.83
N ASN A 172 -9.27 -8.42 13.92
CA ASN A 172 -8.87 -8.91 15.23
C ASN A 172 -10.03 -9.78 15.76
N TYR A 173 -9.81 -11.07 15.81
CA TYR A 173 -10.66 -11.99 16.55
C TYR A 173 -10.57 -11.72 18.05
#